data_3122e41315d7b9b60480aad63bd16356
#
_entry.id   3122e41315d7b9b60480aad63bd16356
#
_cell.length_a   1.000
_cell.length_b   1.000
_cell.length_c   1.000
_cell.angle_alpha   90.00
_cell.angle_beta   90.00
_cell.angle_gamma   90.00
#
_symmetry.space_group_name_H-M   'P 1'
#
loop_
_entity.id
_entity.type
_entity.pdbx_description
1 polymer ?
#
loop_
_entity_poly.entity_id
_entity_poly.type
_entity_poly.pdbx_seq_one_letter_code
_entity_poly.pdbx_strand_id
1 'polypeptide(L)'
;VNQSYHLANHVQVLSWIKAAANSSRLRYRGRGQFSGDTLYHGKSSRRWALKCYSKFLEIMAKGHKLPPELLIPQLLDWADKSLRIEAVIRSMELKRRGLDFASAWTPEAAKLLLQELIGHLEMTDSFILPDEVVESLPTKLKPVYSLWISGHDMHTQYSRPTFYRHRAALLKYGIDIAITQESLKSNVVPLIQILRAVPAEIPDWAYELKLVV
;
A
#
# COMPACT_ATOMS: atom_id res chain seq x y z
N VAL A 1 -2.40 -0.11 15.79
CA VAL A 1 -2.24 1.34 15.52
C VAL A 1 -2.48 1.61 14.05
N ASN A 2 -3.13 2.70 13.74
CA ASN A 2 -3.49 3.04 12.37
C ASN A 2 -3.47 4.55 12.11
N GLN A 3 -3.40 4.91 10.83
CA GLN A 3 -3.46 6.28 10.34
C GLN A 3 -4.21 6.30 9.01
N SER A 4 -5.03 7.32 8.80
CA SER A 4 -5.64 7.61 7.50
C SER A 4 -4.87 8.70 6.76
N TYR A 5 -4.87 8.59 5.43
CA TYR A 5 -4.32 9.57 4.51
C TYR A 5 -5.37 9.87 3.46
N HIS A 6 -5.61 11.13 3.14
CA HIS A 6 -6.59 11.50 2.11
C HIS A 6 -5.92 11.59 0.74
N LEU A 7 -6.57 10.98 -0.23
CA LEU A 7 -6.33 11.16 -1.64
C LEU A 7 -7.49 11.97 -2.25
N ALA A 8 -7.42 12.29 -3.54
CA ALA A 8 -8.46 13.12 -4.14
C ALA A 8 -9.83 12.43 -4.22
N ASN A 9 -9.83 11.10 -4.39
CA ASN A 9 -11.06 10.29 -4.51
C ASN A 9 -10.78 8.80 -4.35
N HIS A 10 -11.84 8.01 -4.33
CA HIS A 10 -11.80 6.55 -4.20
C HIS A 10 -10.94 5.85 -5.26
N VAL A 11 -11.01 6.30 -6.51
CA VAL A 11 -10.23 5.71 -7.62
C VAL A 11 -8.74 5.83 -7.34
N GLN A 12 -8.30 6.98 -6.82
CA GLN A 12 -6.90 7.17 -6.44
C GLN A 12 -6.50 6.29 -5.26
N VAL A 13 -7.38 6.10 -4.27
CA VAL A 13 -7.13 5.17 -3.15
C VAL A 13 -6.88 3.75 -3.66
N LEU A 14 -7.76 3.25 -4.52
CA LEU A 14 -7.62 1.90 -5.09
C LEU A 14 -6.39 1.79 -6.00
N SER A 15 -6.12 2.81 -6.81
CA SER A 15 -4.94 2.87 -7.68
C SER A 15 -3.65 2.84 -6.87
N TRP A 16 -3.60 3.61 -5.75
CA TRP A 16 -2.47 3.59 -4.85
C TRP A 16 -2.23 2.21 -4.24
N ILE A 17 -3.29 1.54 -3.74
CA ILE A 17 -3.17 0.21 -3.13
C ILE A 17 -2.66 -0.81 -4.15
N LYS A 18 -3.15 -0.77 -5.40
CA LYS A 18 -2.68 -1.62 -6.49
C LYS A 18 -1.22 -1.35 -6.85
N ALA A 19 -0.85 -0.08 -6.97
CA ALA A 19 0.52 0.31 -7.25
C ALA A 19 1.47 -0.12 -6.11
N ALA A 20 1.06 0.07 -4.84
CA ALA A 20 1.82 -0.37 -3.68
C ALA A 20 2.04 -1.89 -3.67
N ALA A 21 1.05 -2.70 -4.06
CA ALA A 21 1.20 -4.14 -4.14
C ALA A 21 2.33 -4.58 -5.10
N ASN A 22 2.54 -3.80 -6.15
CA ASN A 22 3.50 -4.12 -7.21
C ASN A 22 4.90 -3.54 -6.96
N SER A 23 4.98 -2.36 -6.33
CA SER A 23 6.22 -1.58 -6.18
C SER A 23 6.75 -1.52 -4.74
N SER A 24 6.02 -2.08 -3.77
CA SER A 24 6.46 -2.05 -2.38
C SER A 24 6.81 -3.42 -1.83
N ARG A 25 7.77 -3.44 -0.91
CA ARG A 25 8.17 -4.63 -0.17
C ARG A 25 8.58 -4.26 1.24
N LEU A 26 8.42 -5.17 2.18
CA LEU A 26 9.06 -5.04 3.47
C LEU A 26 10.50 -5.53 3.38
N ARG A 27 11.42 -4.75 3.94
CA ARG A 27 12.81 -5.16 4.11
C ARG A 27 12.85 -6.54 4.79
N TYR A 28 13.53 -7.50 4.17
CA TYR A 28 13.67 -8.90 4.62
C TYR A 28 12.39 -9.77 4.60
N ARG A 29 11.22 -9.28 4.13
CA ARG A 29 9.96 -10.05 4.16
C ARG A 29 9.23 -10.15 2.84
N GLY A 30 9.77 -9.53 1.79
CA GLY A 30 9.21 -9.61 0.45
C GLY A 30 8.02 -8.68 0.18
N ARG A 31 7.29 -8.99 -0.88
CA ARG A 31 6.19 -8.16 -1.41
C ARG A 31 4.92 -8.28 -0.61
N GLY A 32 4.07 -7.29 -0.77
CA GLY A 32 2.70 -7.33 -0.26
C GLY A 32 1.85 -8.41 -0.91
N GLN A 33 0.85 -8.89 -0.20
CA GLN A 33 -0.11 -9.89 -0.65
C GLN A 33 -1.52 -9.40 -0.40
N PHE A 34 -2.40 -9.54 -1.39
CA PHE A 34 -3.81 -9.26 -1.22
C PHE A 34 -4.52 -10.35 -0.41
N SER A 35 -5.48 -9.90 0.40
CA SER A 35 -6.49 -10.74 1.03
C SER A 35 -7.80 -9.94 0.99
N GLY A 36 -8.71 -10.30 0.09
CA GLY A 36 -9.81 -9.42 -0.31
C GLY A 36 -9.26 -8.11 -0.88
N ASP A 37 -9.82 -6.99 -0.47
CA ASP A 37 -9.44 -5.63 -0.92
C ASP A 37 -8.30 -5.02 -0.07
N THR A 38 -7.71 -5.80 0.83
CA THR A 38 -6.64 -5.35 1.73
C THR A 38 -5.28 -5.86 1.26
N LEU A 39 -4.34 -4.95 1.09
CA LEU A 39 -2.94 -5.26 0.86
C LEU A 39 -2.23 -5.48 2.20
N TYR A 40 -1.67 -6.66 2.38
CA TYR A 40 -0.89 -7.03 3.56
C TYR A 40 0.59 -7.11 3.24
N HIS A 41 1.41 -6.52 4.10
CA HIS A 41 2.83 -6.79 4.19
C HIS A 41 3.12 -7.55 5.47
N GLY A 42 3.72 -8.73 5.34
CA GLY A 42 4.05 -9.58 6.50
C GLY A 42 2.84 -10.26 7.16
N LYS A 43 1.80 -10.61 6.40
CA LYS A 43 0.56 -11.25 6.90
C LYS A 43 0.82 -12.47 7.80
N SER A 44 1.77 -13.31 7.44
CA SER A 44 2.16 -14.52 8.19
C SER A 44 3.19 -14.26 9.30
N SER A 45 3.66 -13.04 9.49
CA SER A 45 4.64 -12.69 10.51
C SER A 45 4.08 -12.91 11.91
N ARG A 46 4.88 -13.52 12.80
CA ARG A 46 4.54 -13.69 14.23
C ARG A 46 4.73 -12.42 15.06
N ARG A 47 5.32 -11.35 14.48
CA ARG A 47 5.63 -10.12 15.21
C ARG A 47 4.67 -8.99 14.87
N TRP A 48 4.61 -8.60 13.61
CA TRP A 48 3.75 -7.51 13.14
C TRP A 48 3.49 -7.60 11.63
N ALA A 49 2.44 -6.94 11.19
CA ALA A 49 2.09 -6.80 9.78
C ALA A 49 1.60 -5.37 9.52
N LEU A 50 1.78 -4.88 8.29
CA LEU A 50 1.11 -3.68 7.80
C LEU A 50 -0.05 -4.08 6.90
N LYS A 51 -1.15 -3.34 7.01
CA LYS A 51 -2.32 -3.40 6.12
C LYS A 51 -2.50 -2.05 5.45
N CYS A 52 -2.80 -2.05 4.15
CA CYS A 52 -3.21 -0.87 3.42
C CYS A 52 -4.55 -1.18 2.76
N TYR A 53 -5.56 -0.36 3.02
CA TYR A 53 -6.91 -0.60 2.51
C TYR A 53 -7.73 0.68 2.39
N SER A 54 -8.79 0.62 1.55
CA SER A 54 -9.78 1.67 1.46
C SER A 54 -10.71 1.63 2.67
N LYS A 55 -10.80 2.74 3.40
CA LYS A 55 -11.71 2.85 4.54
C LYS A 55 -13.17 2.75 4.10
N PHE A 56 -13.49 3.25 2.91
CA PHE A 56 -14.83 3.13 2.33
C PHE A 56 -15.23 1.66 2.10
N LEU A 57 -14.38 0.87 1.42
CA LEU A 57 -14.69 -0.56 1.19
C LEU A 57 -14.80 -1.34 2.50
N GLU A 58 -13.99 -1.00 3.49
CA GLU A 58 -14.08 -1.65 4.81
C GLU A 58 -15.44 -1.41 5.46
N ILE A 59 -15.92 -0.17 5.57
CA ILE A 59 -17.21 0.13 6.21
C ILE A 59 -18.43 -0.38 5.43
N MET A 60 -18.27 -0.59 4.11
CA MET A 60 -19.32 -1.16 3.25
C MET A 60 -19.31 -2.69 3.25
N ALA A 61 -18.26 -3.34 3.77
CA ALA A 61 -18.18 -4.79 3.82
C ALA A 61 -19.17 -5.40 4.82
N LYS A 62 -19.72 -6.59 4.50
CA LYS A 62 -20.76 -7.25 5.30
C LYS A 62 -20.43 -7.41 6.79
N GLY A 63 -19.17 -7.61 7.13
CA GLY A 63 -18.71 -7.82 8.53
C GLY A 63 -18.42 -6.54 9.31
N HIS A 64 -18.47 -5.38 8.66
CA HIS A 64 -18.03 -4.10 9.23
C HIS A 64 -19.09 -2.98 9.02
N LYS A 65 -20.34 -3.36 8.79
CA LYS A 65 -21.42 -2.38 8.59
C LYS A 65 -21.55 -1.48 9.81
N LEU A 66 -21.44 -0.19 9.54
CA LEU A 66 -21.80 0.81 10.53
C LEU A 66 -23.33 0.79 10.80
N PRO A 67 -23.74 1.18 12.01
CA PRO A 67 -25.14 1.47 12.28
C PRO A 67 -25.69 2.47 11.25
N PRO A 68 -26.95 2.34 10.81
CA PRO A 68 -27.54 3.22 9.79
C PRO A 68 -27.41 4.70 10.14
N GLU A 69 -27.46 5.04 11.42
CA GLU A 69 -27.35 6.41 11.93
C GLU A 69 -25.99 7.05 11.68
N LEU A 70 -24.94 6.21 11.48
CA LEU A 70 -23.58 6.65 11.17
C LEU A 70 -23.28 6.68 9.67
N LEU A 71 -24.18 6.19 8.82
CA LEU A 71 -24.03 6.22 7.36
C LEU A 71 -24.41 7.59 6.79
N ILE A 72 -23.87 8.65 7.35
CA ILE A 72 -24.09 10.03 6.93
C ILE A 72 -23.22 10.41 5.73
N PRO A 73 -23.66 11.32 4.85
CA PRO A 73 -22.93 11.71 3.65
C PRO A 73 -21.51 12.20 3.93
N GLN A 74 -21.30 12.96 5.01
CA GLN A 74 -20.00 13.50 5.40
C GLN A 74 -19.01 12.38 5.73
N LEU A 75 -19.44 11.35 6.47
CA LEU A 75 -18.61 10.22 6.82
C LEU A 75 -18.27 9.37 5.59
N LEU A 76 -19.24 9.17 4.71
CA LEU A 76 -19.02 8.41 3.47
C LEU A 76 -18.06 9.12 2.53
N ASP A 77 -18.18 10.45 2.35
CA ASP A 77 -17.23 11.24 1.56
C ASP A 77 -15.83 11.24 2.17
N TRP A 78 -15.73 11.36 3.49
CA TRP A 78 -14.45 11.25 4.19
C TRP A 78 -13.80 9.88 4.02
N ALA A 79 -14.58 8.81 4.15
CA ALA A 79 -14.12 7.44 4.01
C ALA A 79 -13.71 7.11 2.55
N ASP A 80 -14.43 7.65 1.57
CA ASP A 80 -14.19 7.45 0.13
C ASP A 80 -12.77 7.90 -0.28
N LYS A 81 -12.30 8.99 0.31
CA LYS A 81 -10.96 9.55 0.09
C LYS A 81 -9.89 8.91 0.96
N SER A 82 -10.26 8.08 1.93
CA SER A 82 -9.35 7.61 2.98
C SER A 82 -8.65 6.30 2.61
N LEU A 83 -7.34 6.42 2.40
CA LEU A 83 -6.40 5.31 2.48
C LEU A 83 -6.06 5.07 3.95
N ARG A 84 -6.36 3.90 4.49
CA ARG A 84 -5.98 3.49 5.83
C ARG A 84 -4.71 2.65 5.80
N ILE A 85 -3.72 3.03 6.62
CA ILE A 85 -2.55 2.22 6.90
C ILE A 85 -2.62 1.79 8.37
N GLU A 86 -2.57 0.49 8.60
CA GLU A 86 -2.72 -0.12 9.92
C GLU A 86 -1.55 -1.04 10.20
N ALA A 87 -0.91 -0.87 11.35
CA ALA A 87 0.05 -1.82 11.88
C ALA A 87 -0.63 -2.73 12.91
N VAL A 88 -0.64 -4.02 12.61
CA VAL A 88 -1.06 -5.08 13.53
C VAL A 88 0.16 -5.56 14.28
N ILE A 89 0.25 -5.26 15.57
CA ILE A 89 1.35 -5.67 16.43
C ILE A 89 0.89 -6.89 17.23
N ARG A 90 1.67 -7.97 17.18
CA ARG A 90 1.32 -9.22 17.85
C ARG A 90 2.02 -9.33 19.20
N SER A 91 1.53 -10.23 20.06
CA SER A 91 1.99 -10.37 21.45
C SER A 91 3.51 -10.52 21.61
N MET A 92 4.18 -11.24 20.71
CA MET A 92 5.64 -11.34 20.73
C MET A 92 6.35 -10.00 20.54
N GLU A 93 5.83 -9.16 19.67
CA GLU A 93 6.42 -7.84 19.41
C GLU A 93 6.04 -6.86 20.52
N LEU A 94 4.81 -6.93 21.03
CA LEU A 94 4.38 -6.12 22.17
C LEU A 94 5.29 -6.37 23.38
N LYS A 95 5.51 -7.63 23.76
CA LYS A 95 6.41 -8.01 24.86
C LYS A 95 7.84 -7.54 24.61
N ARG A 96 8.37 -7.75 23.40
CA ARG A 96 9.73 -7.30 23.06
C ARG A 96 9.93 -5.80 23.22
N ARG A 97 8.87 -5.02 23.02
CA ARG A 97 8.89 -3.55 23.10
C ARG A 97 8.45 -3.01 24.46
N GLY A 98 8.02 -3.87 25.37
CA GLY A 98 7.43 -3.42 26.65
C GLY A 98 6.08 -2.72 26.46
N LEU A 99 5.34 -3.04 25.40
CA LEU A 99 4.04 -2.46 25.06
C LEU A 99 2.87 -3.42 25.33
N ASP A 100 3.08 -4.44 26.14
CA ASP A 100 2.06 -5.43 26.50
C ASP A 100 1.16 -5.00 27.65
N PHE A 101 1.45 -3.86 28.27
CA PHE A 101 0.60 -3.22 29.29
C PHE A 101 -0.07 -1.95 28.74
N ALA A 102 -1.32 -1.72 29.09
CA ALA A 102 -2.07 -0.54 28.64
C ALA A 102 -1.39 0.79 29.05
N SER A 103 -0.77 0.82 30.22
CA SER A 103 -0.03 1.97 30.74
C SER A 103 1.19 2.39 29.91
N ALA A 104 1.70 1.49 29.06
CA ALA A 104 2.83 1.81 28.16
C ALA A 104 2.40 2.54 26.88
N TRP A 105 1.09 2.64 26.62
CA TRP A 105 0.57 3.27 25.42
C TRP A 105 0.24 4.73 25.65
N THR A 106 0.91 5.60 24.90
CA THR A 106 0.56 7.01 24.72
C THR A 106 0.26 7.26 23.24
N PRO A 107 -0.43 8.36 22.89
CA PRO A 107 -0.62 8.77 21.50
C PRO A 107 0.71 8.86 20.75
N GLU A 108 1.75 9.40 21.39
CA GLU A 108 3.10 9.55 20.84
C GLU A 108 3.74 8.17 20.58
N ALA A 109 3.66 7.25 21.54
CA ALA A 109 4.19 5.90 21.39
C ALA A 109 3.53 5.18 20.22
N ALA A 110 2.20 5.30 20.08
CA ALA A 110 1.45 4.73 18.97
C ALA A 110 1.88 5.33 17.62
N LYS A 111 2.03 6.66 17.55
CA LYS A 111 2.46 7.40 16.36
C LYS A 111 3.88 6.99 15.94
N LEU A 112 4.83 7.04 16.86
CA LEU A 112 6.23 6.68 16.60
C LEU A 112 6.36 5.22 16.14
N LEU A 113 5.63 4.31 16.78
CA LEU A 113 5.63 2.91 16.38
C LEU A 113 5.10 2.71 14.95
N LEU A 114 4.00 3.37 14.60
CA LEU A 114 3.46 3.29 13.25
C LEU A 114 4.44 3.86 12.22
N GLN A 115 5.05 5.01 12.50
CA GLN A 115 6.05 5.63 11.62
C GLN A 115 7.28 4.74 11.43
N GLU A 116 7.79 4.14 12.50
CA GLU A 116 8.90 3.18 12.43
C GLU A 116 8.55 2.00 11.51
N LEU A 117 7.36 1.40 11.71
CA LEU A 117 6.93 0.23 10.93
C LEU A 117 6.68 0.56 9.45
N ILE A 118 6.12 1.75 9.16
CA ILE A 118 6.01 2.26 7.79
C ILE A 118 7.40 2.49 7.18
N GLY A 119 8.36 2.99 7.96
CA GLY A 119 9.74 3.19 7.53
C GLY A 119 10.48 1.91 7.09
N HIS A 120 9.98 0.73 7.47
CA HIS A 120 10.47 -0.56 6.95
C HIS A 120 9.90 -0.92 5.58
N LEU A 121 8.91 -0.17 5.08
CA LEU A 121 8.33 -0.39 3.77
C LEU A 121 9.19 0.28 2.70
N GLU A 122 9.88 -0.52 1.92
CA GLU A 122 10.62 -0.04 0.75
C GLU A 122 9.65 0.12 -0.40
N MET A 123 9.54 1.33 -0.93
CA MET A 123 8.71 1.67 -2.09
C MET A 123 9.56 2.27 -3.20
N THR A 124 9.26 1.90 -4.43
CA THR A 124 9.90 2.46 -5.60
C THR A 124 8.90 3.38 -6.28
N ASP A 125 9.16 4.70 -6.26
CA ASP A 125 8.33 5.69 -6.96
C ASP A 125 8.53 5.66 -8.47
N SER A 126 9.62 5.04 -8.90
CA SER A 126 9.98 4.95 -10.30
C SER A 126 9.90 3.50 -10.77
N PHE A 127 9.05 3.25 -11.75
CA PHE A 127 9.06 2.01 -12.53
C PHE A 127 10.16 2.01 -13.59
N ILE A 128 10.91 3.11 -13.69
CA ILE A 128 12.05 3.25 -14.60
C ILE A 128 13.30 2.85 -13.81
N LEU A 129 14.01 1.87 -14.31
CA LEU A 129 15.32 1.53 -13.75
C LEU A 129 16.31 2.68 -14.02
N PRO A 130 17.18 3.00 -13.06
CA PRO A 130 18.33 3.86 -13.34
C PRO A 130 19.14 3.31 -14.53
N ASP A 131 19.72 4.20 -15.34
CA ASP A 131 20.47 3.81 -16.55
C ASP A 131 21.57 2.79 -16.25
N GLU A 132 22.26 2.95 -15.12
CA GLU A 132 23.29 2.01 -14.65
C GLU A 132 22.74 0.60 -14.44
N VAL A 133 21.49 0.47 -13.93
CA VAL A 133 20.83 -0.82 -13.73
C VAL A 133 20.36 -1.39 -15.07
N VAL A 134 19.88 -0.54 -15.99
CA VAL A 134 19.51 -0.94 -17.35
C VAL A 134 20.73 -1.47 -18.11
N GLU A 135 21.86 -0.82 -17.97
CA GLU A 135 23.11 -1.28 -18.57
C GLU A 135 23.57 -2.64 -18.01
N SER A 136 23.36 -2.87 -16.73
CA SER A 136 23.69 -4.13 -16.03
C SER A 136 22.73 -5.28 -16.33
N LEU A 137 21.56 -5.01 -16.95
CA LEU A 137 20.59 -6.03 -17.32
C LEU A 137 21.23 -7.03 -18.30
N PRO A 138 20.98 -8.34 -18.14
CA PRO A 138 21.33 -9.32 -19.14
C PRO A 138 20.83 -8.91 -20.52
N THR A 139 21.64 -9.07 -21.54
CA THR A 139 21.34 -8.63 -22.93
C THR A 139 19.97 -9.11 -23.42
N LYS A 140 19.54 -10.31 -23.02
CA LYS A 140 18.23 -10.88 -23.37
C LYS A 140 17.06 -10.17 -22.70
N LEU A 141 17.27 -9.45 -21.61
CA LEU A 141 16.20 -8.75 -20.86
C LEU A 141 16.08 -7.28 -21.26
N LYS A 142 17.12 -6.67 -21.86
CA LYS A 142 17.08 -5.26 -22.30
C LYS A 142 15.96 -4.99 -23.32
N PRO A 143 15.76 -5.79 -24.37
CA PRO A 143 14.64 -5.59 -25.30
C PRO A 143 13.26 -5.78 -24.62
N VAL A 144 13.14 -6.76 -23.71
CA VAL A 144 11.91 -7.00 -22.97
C VAL A 144 11.56 -5.80 -22.10
N TYR A 145 12.54 -5.25 -21.39
CA TYR A 145 12.38 -4.04 -20.60
C TYR A 145 12.01 -2.83 -21.47
N SER A 146 12.69 -2.65 -22.62
CA SER A 146 12.44 -1.55 -23.55
C SER A 146 11.01 -1.59 -24.12
N LEU A 147 10.52 -2.76 -24.52
CA LEU A 147 9.15 -2.92 -24.99
C LEU A 147 8.13 -2.60 -23.89
N TRP A 148 8.37 -3.09 -22.69
CA TRP A 148 7.50 -2.84 -21.55
C TRP A 148 7.44 -1.36 -21.17
N ILE A 149 8.59 -0.66 -21.09
CA ILE A 149 8.63 0.77 -20.74
C ILE A 149 7.98 1.63 -21.82
N SER A 150 7.99 1.16 -23.07
CA SER A 150 7.31 1.81 -24.20
C SER A 150 5.78 1.61 -24.19
N GLY A 151 5.24 0.89 -23.21
CA GLY A 151 3.79 0.73 -23.02
C GLY A 151 3.17 -0.49 -23.69
N HIS A 152 3.97 -1.40 -24.23
CA HIS A 152 3.44 -2.62 -24.83
C HIS A 152 2.88 -3.59 -23.78
N ASP A 153 1.74 -4.22 -24.10
CA ASP A 153 1.23 -5.33 -23.30
C ASP A 153 2.09 -6.59 -23.55
N MET A 154 2.86 -6.96 -22.54
CA MET A 154 3.81 -8.06 -22.63
C MET A 154 3.14 -9.44 -22.75
N HIS A 155 1.85 -9.58 -22.41
CA HIS A 155 1.08 -10.79 -22.62
C HIS A 155 0.82 -11.05 -24.10
N THR A 156 0.73 -10.00 -24.92
CA THR A 156 0.52 -10.12 -26.36
C THR A 156 1.83 -10.30 -27.13
N GLN A 157 2.97 -9.90 -26.53
CA GLN A 157 4.28 -9.93 -27.19
C GLN A 157 4.98 -11.29 -27.08
N TYR A 158 4.62 -12.09 -26.08
CA TYR A 158 5.31 -13.35 -25.78
C TYR A 158 4.33 -14.51 -25.55
N SER A 159 4.75 -15.73 -25.91
CA SER A 159 4.04 -16.92 -25.47
C SER A 159 4.01 -17.01 -23.94
N ARG A 160 2.96 -17.61 -23.39
CA ARG A 160 2.75 -17.73 -21.94
C ARG A 160 4.00 -18.24 -21.17
N PRO A 161 4.70 -19.30 -21.58
CA PRO A 161 5.91 -19.75 -20.88
C PRO A 161 7.05 -18.72 -20.93
N THR A 162 7.22 -18.06 -22.09
CA THR A 162 8.27 -17.03 -22.28
C THR A 162 7.98 -15.80 -21.46
N PHE A 163 6.72 -15.36 -21.42
CA PHE A 163 6.28 -14.25 -20.56
C PHE A 163 6.63 -14.51 -19.09
N TYR A 164 6.23 -15.63 -18.51
CA TYR A 164 6.51 -15.91 -17.10
C TYR A 164 8.01 -16.04 -16.81
N ARG A 165 8.80 -16.55 -17.74
CA ARG A 165 10.26 -16.62 -17.61
C ARG A 165 10.88 -15.22 -17.58
N HIS A 166 10.48 -14.31 -18.49
CA HIS A 166 10.94 -12.93 -18.50
C HIS A 166 10.45 -12.16 -17.26
N ARG A 167 9.19 -12.35 -16.89
CA ARG A 167 8.63 -11.76 -15.66
C ARG A 167 9.45 -12.16 -14.43
N ALA A 168 9.70 -13.45 -14.22
CA ALA A 168 10.50 -13.94 -13.09
C ALA A 168 11.94 -13.36 -13.08
N ALA A 169 12.53 -13.17 -14.25
CA ALA A 169 13.86 -12.60 -14.37
C ALA A 169 13.87 -11.08 -14.06
N LEU A 170 12.91 -10.31 -14.57
CA LEU A 170 12.82 -8.86 -14.35
C LEU A 170 12.31 -8.52 -12.94
N LEU A 171 11.53 -9.39 -12.30
CA LEU A 171 11.14 -9.25 -10.90
C LEU A 171 12.34 -9.15 -9.94
N LYS A 172 13.48 -9.74 -10.28
CA LYS A 172 14.72 -9.61 -9.49
C LYS A 172 15.25 -8.18 -9.45
N TYR A 173 14.93 -7.39 -10.48
CA TYR A 173 15.26 -5.97 -10.59
C TYR A 173 14.10 -5.06 -10.17
N GLY A 174 13.03 -5.62 -9.60
CA GLY A 174 11.88 -4.86 -9.12
C GLY A 174 10.82 -4.57 -10.19
N ILE A 175 10.97 -5.08 -11.42
CA ILE A 175 10.04 -4.84 -12.53
C ILE A 175 9.08 -6.00 -12.69
N ASP A 176 7.78 -5.71 -12.67
CA ASP A 176 6.72 -6.66 -13.02
C ASP A 176 6.11 -6.30 -14.37
N ILE A 177 6.51 -7.02 -15.42
CA ILE A 177 6.03 -6.82 -16.78
C ILE A 177 4.57 -7.26 -17.02
N ALA A 178 3.88 -7.80 -16.00
CA ALA A 178 2.45 -8.05 -16.06
C ALA A 178 1.62 -6.76 -15.90
N ILE A 179 2.26 -5.66 -15.50
CA ILE A 179 1.63 -4.36 -15.32
C ILE A 179 1.88 -3.53 -16.57
N THR A 180 0.82 -3.06 -17.22
CA THR A 180 0.96 -2.16 -18.38
C THR A 180 1.34 -0.76 -17.94
N GLN A 181 2.18 -0.07 -18.74
CA GLN A 181 2.60 1.31 -18.46
C GLN A 181 1.44 2.31 -18.50
N GLU A 182 0.36 2.02 -19.23
CA GLU A 182 -0.85 2.86 -19.22
C GLU A 182 -1.52 2.92 -17.85
N SER A 183 -1.52 1.81 -17.11
CA SER A 183 -2.01 1.79 -15.72
C SER A 183 -1.11 2.59 -14.77
N LEU A 184 0.12 2.91 -15.19
CA LEU A 184 1.09 3.68 -14.41
C LEU A 184 1.06 5.20 -14.76
N LYS A 185 0.59 5.56 -15.96
CA LYS A 185 0.52 6.97 -16.41
C LYS A 185 -0.72 7.71 -15.90
N SER A 186 -1.74 7.01 -15.41
CA SER A 186 -2.94 7.65 -14.87
C SER A 186 -2.67 8.14 -13.45
N ASN A 187 -2.52 9.45 -13.26
CA ASN A 187 -2.66 10.24 -12.02
C ASN A 187 -2.37 9.55 -10.67
N VAL A 188 -1.38 8.65 -10.62
CA VAL A 188 -0.98 8.02 -9.36
C VAL A 188 -0.10 9.00 -8.61
N VAL A 189 -0.61 9.54 -7.52
CA VAL A 189 0.22 10.28 -6.56
C VAL A 189 1.39 9.37 -6.17
N PRO A 190 2.65 9.83 -6.24
CA PRO A 190 3.79 9.00 -5.91
C PRO A 190 3.61 8.32 -4.54
N LEU A 191 3.85 7.01 -4.48
CA LEU A 191 3.57 6.19 -3.29
C LEU A 191 4.24 6.72 -2.03
N ILE A 192 5.49 7.17 -2.15
CA ILE A 192 6.27 7.76 -1.06
C ILE A 192 5.67 9.09 -0.59
N GLN A 193 5.13 9.89 -1.51
CA GLN A 193 4.54 11.19 -1.14
C GLN A 193 3.34 11.01 -0.23
N ILE A 194 2.51 9.99 -0.43
CA ILE A 194 1.39 9.70 0.48
C ILE A 194 1.89 9.34 1.87
N LEU A 195 2.93 8.52 1.98
CA LEU A 195 3.48 8.13 3.28
C LEU A 195 4.19 9.28 4.01
N ARG A 196 4.63 10.31 3.28
CA ARG A 196 5.18 11.55 3.81
C ARG A 196 4.13 12.65 3.98
N ALA A 197 2.92 12.43 3.45
CA ALA A 197 1.82 13.37 3.59
C ALA A 197 1.42 13.54 5.06
N VAL A 198 0.81 14.67 5.34
CA VAL A 198 0.21 14.90 6.64
C VAL A 198 -0.95 13.91 6.81
N PRO A 199 -0.99 13.18 7.92
CA PRO A 199 -2.14 12.30 8.21
C PRO A 199 -3.45 13.08 8.17
N ALA A 200 -4.51 12.42 7.72
CA ALA A 200 -5.84 13.01 7.75
C ALA A 200 -6.26 13.28 9.21
N GLU A 201 -6.57 14.51 9.50
CA GLU A 201 -7.09 14.93 10.80
C GLU A 201 -8.56 14.56 10.95
N ILE A 202 -9.03 14.55 12.19
CA ILE A 202 -10.45 14.39 12.49
C ILE A 202 -11.14 15.70 12.09
N PRO A 203 -12.12 15.69 11.17
CA PRO A 203 -12.76 16.90 10.72
C PRO A 203 -13.70 17.49 11.79
N ASP A 204 -13.89 18.81 11.78
CA ASP A 204 -14.69 19.54 12.77
C ASP A 204 -16.12 19.01 12.87
N TRP A 205 -16.74 18.66 11.74
CA TRP A 205 -18.09 18.08 11.74
C TRP A 205 -18.20 16.78 12.56
N ALA A 206 -17.10 16.03 12.75
CA ALA A 206 -17.14 14.81 13.56
C ALA A 206 -17.25 15.13 15.06
N TYR A 207 -16.69 16.24 15.50
CA TYR A 207 -16.89 16.76 16.88
C TYR A 207 -18.27 17.37 17.05
N GLU A 208 -18.76 18.15 16.07
CA GLU A 208 -20.09 18.73 16.08
C GLU A 208 -21.20 17.67 16.19
N LEU A 209 -21.01 16.56 15.46
CA LEU A 209 -21.92 15.41 15.49
C LEU A 209 -21.67 14.45 16.66
N LYS A 210 -20.74 14.77 17.55
CA LYS A 210 -20.36 13.94 18.72
C LYS A 210 -19.96 12.51 18.34
N LEU A 211 -19.34 12.34 17.17
CA LEU A 211 -18.82 11.04 16.71
C LEU A 211 -17.44 10.73 17.30
N VAL A 212 -16.80 11.72 17.88
CA VAL A 212 -15.53 11.63 18.61
C VAL A 212 -15.65 12.35 19.95
N VAL A 213 -14.92 11.86 20.93
CA VAL A 213 -14.86 12.41 22.29
C VAL A 213 -13.58 13.18 22.49
#